data_68bb796e5165bfbc7a74c917572fdfa9
#
_entry.id   68bb796e5165bfbc7a74c917572fdfa9
#
_cell.length_a   1.000
_cell.length_b   1.000
_cell.length_c   1.000
_cell.angle_alpha   90.00
_cell.angle_beta   90.00
_cell.angle_gamma   90.00
#
_symmetry.space_group_name_H-M   'P 1'
#
loop_
_entity.id
_entity.type
_entity.pdbx_description
1 polymer ?
#
loop_
_entity_poly.entity_id
_entity_poly.type
_entity_poly.pdbx_seq_one_letter_code
_entity_poly.pdbx_strand_id
1 'polypeptide(L)'
;MDGFGIIFIHCNHLLFIFLYYTAYFFEILVNYRQFMIQSSQSSKGECSMQSTKILTDESMMELVPHGSSTFPFQYYYEDVGKFDNQCIDWHWHKEFELVSVTEGILQCSVGNINHILEAGDGIFINSGVIHRFLSAGTAVIPNVLFASDFIAPESSSIHEKYLLPFLTSGISHFVLKSNTPWQKDVLSSLIRLYYLCEHPGPAWELEAHTLVCQVWQSLFEHRQEFPTMENTGITRISQARFKGMTCFIEENYRKKITLEDIAASVGVSKREALRCFHCSVPLSPMEYLNKYRLHQAWKLLLHTDRSITDIAEHTGFESTSYFDRLFKREFHITPRKHRNSSKNS
;
A
#
# COMPACT_ATOMS: atom_id res chain seq x y z
N MET A 1 55.98 -26.05 -14.47
CA MET A 1 54.80 -26.18 -15.39
C MET A 1 53.59 -26.61 -14.55
N ASP A 2 53.06 -25.79 -13.67
CA ASP A 2 51.90 -26.18 -12.80
C ASP A 2 51.02 -24.99 -12.40
N GLY A 3 50.90 -24.01 -13.29
CA GLY A 3 50.00 -22.83 -12.99
C GLY A 3 48.69 -22.78 -13.74
N PHE A 4 48.48 -23.61 -14.75
CA PHE A 4 47.29 -23.54 -15.64
C PHE A 4 46.12 -24.43 -15.23
N GLY A 5 46.35 -25.44 -14.38
CA GLY A 5 45.33 -26.40 -13.99
C GLY A 5 44.29 -25.85 -12.99
N ILE A 6 44.71 -24.96 -12.10
CA ILE A 6 43.85 -24.47 -11.00
C ILE A 6 42.84 -23.43 -11.48
N ILE A 7 43.17 -22.61 -12.48
CA ILE A 7 42.27 -21.59 -13.07
C ILE A 7 41.14 -22.24 -13.87
N PHE A 8 41.37 -23.36 -14.53
CA PHE A 8 40.34 -24.08 -15.32
C PHE A 8 39.30 -24.79 -14.42
N ILE A 9 39.71 -25.26 -13.27
CA ILE A 9 38.81 -25.94 -12.30
C ILE A 9 37.88 -24.91 -11.62
N HIS A 10 38.37 -23.72 -11.29
CA HIS A 10 37.55 -22.65 -10.69
C HIS A 10 36.54 -22.05 -11.68
N CYS A 11 36.92 -21.87 -12.96
CA CYS A 11 35.98 -21.39 -13.98
C CYS A 11 34.85 -22.39 -14.26
N ASN A 12 35.14 -23.70 -14.29
CA ASN A 12 34.12 -24.71 -14.49
C ASN A 12 33.15 -24.81 -13.28
N HIS A 13 33.63 -24.63 -12.06
CA HIS A 13 32.80 -24.65 -10.87
C HIS A 13 31.84 -23.43 -10.82
N LEU A 14 32.31 -22.24 -11.17
CA LEU A 14 31.49 -21.04 -11.26
C LEU A 14 30.46 -21.13 -12.40
N LEU A 15 30.84 -21.69 -13.55
CA LEU A 15 29.95 -21.90 -14.68
C LEU A 15 28.88 -22.96 -14.35
N PHE A 16 29.23 -24.01 -13.61
CA PHE A 16 28.28 -25.04 -13.15
C PHE A 16 27.31 -24.49 -12.10
N ILE A 17 27.77 -23.66 -11.18
CA ILE A 17 26.94 -22.97 -10.20
C ILE A 17 26.00 -21.99 -10.92
N PHE A 18 26.48 -21.21 -11.87
CA PHE A 18 25.66 -20.28 -12.66
C PHE A 18 24.61 -21.01 -13.50
N LEU A 19 24.96 -22.10 -14.16
CA LEU A 19 24.03 -22.94 -14.94
C LEU A 19 23.01 -23.64 -14.04
N TYR A 20 23.42 -24.08 -12.86
CA TYR A 20 22.52 -24.70 -11.87
C TYR A 20 21.50 -23.69 -11.35
N TYR A 21 21.93 -22.46 -11.00
CA TYR A 21 21.02 -21.41 -10.55
C TYR A 21 20.13 -20.88 -11.66
N THR A 22 20.59 -20.80 -12.88
CA THR A 22 19.74 -20.39 -14.03
C THR A 22 18.73 -21.48 -14.41
N ALA A 23 19.12 -22.76 -14.37
CA ALA A 23 18.19 -23.87 -14.59
C ALA A 23 17.15 -23.98 -13.49
N TYR A 24 17.56 -23.85 -12.23
CA TYR A 24 16.66 -23.85 -11.06
C TYR A 24 15.70 -22.66 -11.11
N PHE A 25 16.17 -21.48 -11.51
CA PHE A 25 15.33 -20.29 -11.68
C PHE A 25 14.33 -20.45 -12.83
N PHE A 26 14.76 -21.08 -13.95
CA PHE A 26 13.85 -21.36 -15.06
C PHE A 26 12.80 -22.40 -14.68
N GLU A 27 13.16 -23.39 -13.89
CA GLU A 27 12.25 -24.41 -13.36
C GLU A 27 11.22 -23.81 -12.38
N ILE A 28 11.64 -22.87 -11.53
CA ILE A 28 10.73 -22.10 -10.66
C ILE A 28 9.76 -21.26 -11.51
N LEU A 29 10.23 -20.55 -12.53
CA LEU A 29 9.38 -19.75 -13.42
C LEU A 29 8.40 -20.62 -14.24
N VAL A 30 8.85 -21.77 -14.73
CA VAL A 30 8.00 -22.72 -15.49
C VAL A 30 6.96 -23.34 -14.55
N ASN A 31 7.38 -23.77 -13.36
CA ASN A 31 6.49 -24.34 -12.35
C ASN A 31 5.48 -23.30 -11.82
N TYR A 32 5.92 -22.04 -11.60
CA TYR A 32 5.04 -20.92 -11.25
C TYR A 32 4.00 -20.65 -12.35
N ARG A 33 4.42 -20.61 -13.62
CA ARG A 33 3.52 -20.41 -14.76
C ARG A 33 2.54 -21.60 -14.91
N GLN A 34 3.00 -22.82 -14.69
CA GLN A 34 2.18 -24.03 -14.77
C GLN A 34 1.22 -24.14 -13.58
N PHE A 35 1.66 -23.70 -12.39
CA PHE A 35 0.84 -23.58 -11.18
C PHE A 35 -0.24 -22.52 -11.33
N MET A 36 0.08 -21.35 -11.89
CA MET A 36 -0.91 -20.28 -12.16
C MET A 36 -2.00 -20.76 -13.12
N ILE A 37 -1.68 -21.64 -14.06
CA ILE A 37 -2.67 -22.28 -14.95
C ILE A 37 -3.51 -23.32 -14.18
N GLN A 38 -2.92 -24.05 -13.24
CA GLN A 38 -3.62 -25.06 -12.43
C GLN A 38 -4.45 -24.45 -11.29
N SER A 39 -3.98 -23.38 -10.63
CA SER A 39 -4.73 -22.70 -9.56
C SER A 39 -5.99 -22.03 -10.10
N SER A 40 -5.98 -21.55 -11.34
CA SER A 40 -7.18 -21.04 -12.01
C SER A 40 -8.22 -22.16 -12.30
N GLN A 41 -7.83 -23.43 -12.23
CA GLN A 41 -8.73 -24.60 -12.43
C GLN A 41 -9.11 -25.33 -11.14
N SER A 42 -8.37 -25.13 -10.02
CA SER A 42 -8.53 -25.90 -8.78
C SER A 42 -9.32 -25.21 -7.67
N SER A 43 -9.74 -23.96 -7.81
CA SER A 43 -10.53 -23.25 -6.78
C SER A 43 -12.02 -23.60 -6.81
N LYS A 44 -12.35 -24.90 -6.73
CA LYS A 44 -13.68 -25.38 -6.35
C LYS A 44 -13.63 -26.02 -4.95
N GLY A 45 -13.48 -25.17 -3.93
CA GLY A 45 -13.55 -25.63 -2.55
C GLY A 45 -13.06 -24.55 -1.59
N GLU A 46 -14.01 -23.91 -0.93
CA GLU A 46 -13.90 -22.80 0.01
C GLU A 46 -13.69 -21.42 -0.62
N CYS A 47 -14.81 -20.80 -0.97
CA CYS A 47 -14.93 -19.38 -1.25
C CYS A 47 -14.69 -18.60 0.05
N SER A 48 -13.43 -18.31 0.40
CA SER A 48 -13.17 -17.14 1.21
C SER A 48 -13.63 -15.95 0.35
N MET A 49 -14.66 -15.24 0.78
CA MET A 49 -15.08 -14.02 0.10
C MET A 49 -13.87 -13.08 0.06
N GLN A 50 -13.27 -12.93 -1.11
CA GLN A 50 -12.20 -11.97 -1.35
C GLN A 50 -12.81 -10.61 -1.01
N SER A 51 -12.16 -9.85 -0.11
CA SER A 51 -12.63 -8.50 0.21
C SER A 51 -12.64 -7.69 -1.08
N THR A 52 -13.78 -7.13 -1.42
CA THR A 52 -13.92 -6.26 -2.60
C THR A 52 -13.59 -4.81 -2.27
N LYS A 53 -13.21 -4.52 -1.02
CA LYS A 53 -12.90 -3.19 -0.52
C LYS A 53 -11.95 -3.24 0.66
N ILE A 54 -10.93 -2.38 0.65
CA ILE A 54 -10.10 -2.12 1.82
C ILE A 54 -10.88 -1.27 2.83
N LEU A 55 -10.81 -1.64 4.10
CA LEU A 55 -11.41 -0.90 5.20
C LEU A 55 -10.41 0.12 5.73
N THR A 56 -10.77 1.40 5.65
CA THR A 56 -9.94 2.50 6.16
C THR A 56 -10.69 3.26 7.23
N ASP A 57 -9.95 3.92 8.12
CA ASP A 57 -10.50 4.95 8.99
C ASP A 57 -10.71 6.28 8.24
N GLU A 58 -11.09 7.30 8.97
CA GLU A 58 -11.39 8.62 8.43
C GLU A 58 -10.15 9.34 7.88
N SER A 59 -8.97 8.96 8.34
CA SER A 59 -7.67 9.46 7.83
C SER A 59 -7.19 8.70 6.60
N MET A 60 -7.99 7.75 6.11
CA MET A 60 -7.62 6.78 5.08
C MET A 60 -6.52 5.79 5.53
N MET A 61 -6.29 5.67 6.85
CA MET A 61 -5.44 4.63 7.39
C MET A 61 -6.16 3.29 7.31
N GLU A 62 -5.49 2.27 6.79
CA GLU A 62 -6.05 0.94 6.74
C GLU A 62 -6.27 0.38 8.14
N LEU A 63 -7.47 -0.20 8.38
CA LEU A 63 -7.88 -0.73 9.69
C LEU A 63 -7.48 -2.19 9.90
N VAL A 64 -7.15 -2.89 8.82
CA VAL A 64 -6.72 -4.28 8.89
C VAL A 64 -5.26 -4.33 9.34
N PRO A 65 -4.93 -5.01 10.45
CA PRO A 65 -3.54 -5.17 10.85
C PRO A 65 -2.81 -6.10 9.89
N HIS A 66 -1.61 -5.71 9.48
CA HIS A 66 -0.76 -6.50 8.58
C HIS A 66 0.24 -7.35 9.38
N GLY A 67 -0.09 -8.64 9.51
CA GLY A 67 0.68 -9.56 10.34
C GLY A 67 0.30 -9.52 11.82
N SER A 68 1.17 -10.01 12.67
CA SER A 68 0.99 -10.06 14.13
C SER A 68 2.05 -9.22 14.86
N SER A 69 1.85 -8.96 16.14
CA SER A 69 2.84 -8.27 16.98
C SER A 69 4.16 -9.03 17.11
N THR A 70 4.18 -10.35 16.91
CA THR A 70 5.36 -11.20 16.96
C THR A 70 5.95 -11.53 15.59
N PHE A 71 5.17 -11.32 14.52
CA PHE A 71 5.56 -11.52 13.14
C PHE A 71 4.88 -10.44 12.28
N PRO A 72 5.40 -9.19 12.28
CA PRO A 72 4.77 -8.04 11.61
C PRO A 72 5.06 -8.05 10.10
N PHE A 73 4.56 -9.08 9.44
CA PHE A 73 4.69 -9.36 8.01
C PHE A 73 3.41 -9.96 7.49
N GLN A 74 2.95 -9.51 6.31
CA GLN A 74 1.76 -10.05 5.65
C GLN A 74 1.99 -10.16 4.15
N TYR A 75 1.54 -11.25 3.56
CA TYR A 75 1.46 -11.48 2.12
C TYR A 75 0.02 -11.41 1.65
N TYR A 76 -0.20 -10.75 0.52
CA TYR A 76 -1.48 -10.70 -0.19
C TYR A 76 -1.29 -11.10 -1.66
N TYR A 77 -2.30 -11.76 -2.19
CA TYR A 77 -2.43 -12.07 -3.62
C TYR A 77 -3.75 -11.47 -4.11
N GLU A 78 -3.68 -10.37 -4.81
CA GLU A 78 -4.84 -9.58 -5.15
C GLU A 78 -4.97 -9.41 -6.67
N ASP A 79 -6.22 -9.46 -7.16
CA ASP A 79 -6.58 -9.04 -8.50
C ASP A 79 -7.41 -7.75 -8.36
N VAL A 80 -6.80 -6.61 -8.70
CA VAL A 80 -7.43 -5.29 -8.60
C VAL A 80 -8.72 -5.22 -9.42
N GLY A 81 -8.80 -5.98 -10.51
CA GLY A 81 -10.01 -6.08 -11.33
C GLY A 81 -11.24 -6.63 -10.60
N LYS A 82 -11.05 -7.33 -9.47
CA LYS A 82 -12.13 -7.89 -8.64
C LYS A 82 -12.60 -6.97 -7.52
N PHE A 83 -11.87 -5.88 -7.27
CA PHE A 83 -12.29 -4.87 -6.30
C PHE A 83 -13.43 -4.00 -6.85
N ASP A 84 -14.19 -3.38 -5.96
CA ASP A 84 -15.25 -2.44 -6.31
C ASP A 84 -14.67 -1.30 -7.19
N ASN A 85 -15.30 -1.06 -8.33
CA ASN A 85 -14.82 -0.10 -9.34
C ASN A 85 -13.41 -0.41 -9.91
N GLN A 86 -12.94 -1.66 -9.80
CA GLN A 86 -11.60 -2.07 -10.21
C GLN A 86 -10.51 -1.21 -9.55
N CYS A 87 -10.68 -0.94 -8.25
CA CYS A 87 -9.89 0.01 -7.51
C CYS A 87 -9.67 -0.44 -6.07
N ILE A 88 -8.41 -0.50 -5.65
CA ILE A 88 -8.00 -0.40 -4.25
C ILE A 88 -7.85 1.09 -3.99
N ASP A 89 -8.86 1.70 -3.33
CA ASP A 89 -8.97 3.16 -3.19
C ASP A 89 -7.88 3.73 -2.27
N TRP A 90 -7.80 5.04 -2.20
CA TRP A 90 -6.82 5.76 -1.41
C TRP A 90 -6.75 5.26 0.02
N HIS A 91 -5.55 4.79 0.41
CA HIS A 91 -5.24 4.32 1.76
C HIS A 91 -3.76 4.54 2.06
N TRP A 92 -3.42 4.39 3.32
CA TRP A 92 -2.06 4.31 3.82
C TRP A 92 -2.00 3.39 5.04
N HIS A 93 -0.83 2.85 5.30
CA HIS A 93 -0.53 1.99 6.44
C HIS A 93 0.87 2.29 6.98
N LYS A 94 1.20 1.75 8.15
CA LYS A 94 2.49 1.99 8.82
C LYS A 94 3.62 1.13 8.29
N GLU A 95 3.29 0.09 7.58
CA GLU A 95 4.21 -0.87 7.01
C GLU A 95 4.87 -0.32 5.74
N PHE A 96 6.01 -0.87 5.39
CA PHE A 96 6.55 -0.80 4.04
C PHE A 96 5.79 -1.76 3.14
N GLU A 97 5.62 -1.42 1.89
CA GLU A 97 4.95 -2.29 0.93
C GLU A 97 5.81 -2.51 -0.31
N LEU A 98 5.84 -3.76 -0.77
CA LEU A 98 6.48 -4.18 -2.01
C LEU A 98 5.45 -4.91 -2.87
N VAL A 99 5.11 -4.30 -3.99
CA VAL A 99 4.13 -4.80 -4.96
C VAL A 99 4.84 -5.26 -6.21
N SER A 100 4.41 -6.37 -6.78
CA SER A 100 4.78 -6.77 -8.14
C SER A 100 3.54 -6.92 -9.00
N VAL A 101 3.61 -6.55 -10.27
CA VAL A 101 2.56 -6.83 -11.25
C VAL A 101 2.92 -8.12 -11.96
N THR A 102 2.13 -9.17 -11.77
CA THR A 102 2.35 -10.48 -12.43
C THR A 102 1.49 -10.66 -13.68
N GLU A 103 0.32 -10.02 -13.72
CA GLU A 103 -0.57 -10.03 -14.87
C GLU A 103 -1.25 -8.68 -15.05
N GLY A 104 -1.46 -8.29 -16.31
CA GLY A 104 -2.21 -7.10 -16.69
C GLY A 104 -1.42 -5.79 -16.55
N ILE A 105 -2.18 -4.71 -16.39
CA ILE A 105 -1.64 -3.35 -16.27
C ILE A 105 -2.25 -2.70 -15.03
N LEU A 106 -1.38 -2.20 -14.18
CA LEU A 106 -1.73 -1.49 -12.96
C LEU A 106 -1.43 -0.01 -13.08
N GLN A 107 -2.39 0.84 -12.80
CA GLN A 107 -2.15 2.24 -12.50
C GLN A 107 -1.97 2.40 -10.99
N CYS A 108 -0.76 2.72 -10.56
CA CYS A 108 -0.45 3.05 -9.18
C CYS A 108 -0.34 4.56 -9.01
N SER A 109 -1.12 5.13 -8.10
CA SER A 109 -1.04 6.55 -7.74
C SER A 109 -0.45 6.70 -6.35
N VAL A 110 0.64 7.44 -6.21
CA VAL A 110 1.29 7.76 -4.93
C VAL A 110 1.26 9.27 -4.74
N GLY A 111 0.43 9.74 -3.80
CA GLY A 111 0.12 11.17 -3.71
C GLY A 111 -0.45 11.68 -5.04
N ASN A 112 0.22 12.67 -5.65
CA ASN A 112 -0.18 13.25 -6.94
C ASN A 112 0.57 12.68 -8.16
N ILE A 113 1.38 11.64 -7.96
CA ILE A 113 2.16 11.00 -9.02
C ILE A 113 1.47 9.72 -9.46
N ASN A 114 1.30 9.56 -10.76
CA ASN A 114 0.72 8.36 -11.35
C ASN A 114 1.78 7.56 -12.10
N HIS A 115 1.81 6.26 -11.86
CA HIS A 115 2.66 5.31 -12.56
C HIS A 115 1.81 4.28 -13.28
N ILE A 116 2.23 3.90 -14.46
CA ILE A 116 1.71 2.72 -15.19
C ILE A 116 2.75 1.62 -15.04
N LEU A 117 2.33 0.52 -14.44
CA LEU A 117 3.15 -0.67 -14.20
C LEU A 117 2.58 -1.81 -15.05
N GLU A 118 3.45 -2.48 -15.77
CA GLU A 118 3.12 -3.63 -16.60
C GLU A 118 3.58 -4.93 -15.93
N ALA A 119 3.11 -6.06 -16.41
CA ALA A 119 3.56 -7.36 -15.91
C ALA A 119 5.10 -7.47 -15.95
N GLY A 120 5.70 -7.83 -14.84
CA GLY A 120 7.15 -7.85 -14.61
C GLY A 120 7.71 -6.60 -13.93
N ASP A 121 6.94 -5.53 -13.79
CA ASP A 121 7.29 -4.34 -12.99
C ASP A 121 6.90 -4.52 -11.52
N GLY A 122 7.41 -3.65 -10.67
CA GLY A 122 7.00 -3.55 -9.26
C GLY A 122 7.13 -2.14 -8.72
N ILE A 123 6.74 -1.97 -7.49
CA ILE A 123 6.88 -0.70 -6.77
C ILE A 123 7.13 -0.97 -5.28
N PHE A 124 8.06 -0.21 -4.73
CA PHE A 124 8.24 -0.04 -3.29
C PHE A 124 7.47 1.19 -2.85
N ILE A 125 6.67 1.08 -1.79
CA ILE A 125 5.94 2.17 -1.14
C ILE A 125 6.42 2.27 0.30
N ASN A 126 6.80 3.49 0.71
CA ASN A 126 7.33 3.73 2.04
C ASN A 126 6.19 3.82 3.08
N SER A 127 6.54 3.56 4.34
CA SER A 127 5.64 3.67 5.49
C SER A 127 4.91 5.03 5.54
N GLY A 128 3.60 5.00 5.79
CA GLY A 128 2.77 6.18 5.94
C GLY A 128 2.51 6.97 4.66
N VAL A 129 2.82 6.40 3.51
CA VAL A 129 2.61 7.03 2.20
C VAL A 129 1.25 6.67 1.65
N ILE A 130 0.45 7.70 1.34
CA ILE A 130 -0.87 7.50 0.75
C ILE A 130 -0.76 7.07 -0.72
N HIS A 131 -1.48 6.03 -1.08
CA HIS A 131 -1.46 5.45 -2.41
C HIS A 131 -2.80 4.80 -2.77
N ARG A 132 -2.96 4.44 -4.04
CA ARG A 132 -4.08 3.64 -4.55
C ARG A 132 -3.68 2.87 -5.79
N PHE A 133 -4.42 1.80 -6.08
CA PHE A 133 -4.25 0.99 -7.26
C PHE A 133 -5.54 0.96 -8.08
N LEU A 134 -5.42 1.11 -9.40
CA LEU A 134 -6.52 1.03 -10.35
C LEU A 134 -6.16 0.08 -11.48
N SER A 135 -7.15 -0.59 -12.01
CA SER A 135 -7.02 -1.42 -13.21
C SER A 135 -8.14 -1.10 -14.19
N ALA A 136 -7.88 -1.24 -15.48
CA ALA A 136 -8.91 -1.18 -16.52
C ALA A 136 -9.40 -2.59 -16.92
N GLY A 137 -9.11 -3.60 -16.11
CA GLY A 137 -9.41 -5.00 -16.36
C GLY A 137 -8.73 -5.85 -15.29
N THR A 138 -8.17 -7.00 -15.65
CA THR A 138 -7.36 -7.81 -14.73
C THR A 138 -6.02 -7.15 -14.45
N ALA A 139 -5.64 -7.03 -13.19
CA ALA A 139 -4.29 -6.69 -12.74
C ALA A 139 -3.98 -7.47 -11.47
N VAL A 140 -3.16 -8.50 -11.60
CA VAL A 140 -2.77 -9.36 -10.48
C VAL A 140 -1.53 -8.80 -9.84
N ILE A 141 -1.63 -8.49 -8.55
CA ILE A 141 -0.60 -7.82 -7.76
C ILE A 141 -0.30 -8.57 -6.46
N PRO A 142 0.54 -9.61 -6.49
CA PRO A 142 1.09 -10.12 -5.25
C PRO A 142 1.91 -9.03 -4.56
N ASN A 143 1.70 -8.89 -3.25
CA ASN A 143 2.38 -7.86 -2.47
C ASN A 143 2.72 -8.35 -1.07
N VAL A 144 3.72 -7.75 -0.45
CA VAL A 144 4.08 -7.97 0.95
C VAL A 144 4.16 -6.65 1.70
N LEU A 145 3.56 -6.66 2.89
CA LEU A 145 3.62 -5.57 3.84
C LEU A 145 4.42 -6.01 5.07
N PHE A 146 5.32 -5.17 5.55
CA PHE A 146 6.09 -5.46 6.75
C PHE A 146 6.45 -4.19 7.52
N ALA A 147 6.39 -4.27 8.84
CA ALA A 147 6.81 -3.17 9.69
C ALA A 147 8.36 -3.09 9.76
N SER A 148 8.90 -1.94 10.16
CA SER A 148 10.35 -1.77 10.27
C SER A 148 11.01 -2.73 11.27
N ASP A 149 10.30 -3.09 12.34
CA ASP A 149 10.76 -4.03 13.35
C ASP A 149 10.75 -5.48 12.88
N PHE A 150 10.12 -5.80 11.74
CA PHE A 150 10.31 -7.09 11.07
C PHE A 150 11.77 -7.31 10.64
N ILE A 151 12.46 -6.27 10.19
CA ILE A 151 13.88 -6.35 9.82
C ILE A 151 14.75 -6.23 11.06
N ALA A 152 14.48 -5.24 11.92
CA ALA A 152 15.26 -5.04 13.13
C ALA A 152 14.50 -4.18 14.15
N PRO A 153 14.59 -4.50 15.46
CA PRO A 153 13.95 -3.70 16.51
C PRO A 153 14.42 -2.24 16.50
N GLU A 154 13.53 -1.31 16.83
CA GLU A 154 13.83 0.14 16.86
C GLU A 154 15.05 0.49 17.73
N SER A 155 15.32 -0.30 18.78
CA SER A 155 16.46 -0.11 19.68
C SER A 155 17.81 -0.59 19.09
N SER A 156 17.82 -1.17 17.90
CA SER A 156 19.03 -1.75 17.30
C SER A 156 19.78 -0.74 16.44
N SER A 157 21.11 -0.90 16.36
CA SER A 157 21.93 -0.12 15.43
C SER A 157 21.63 -0.41 13.95
N ILE A 158 21.03 -1.57 13.64
CA ILE A 158 20.57 -1.91 12.29
C ILE A 158 19.39 -1.00 11.92
N HIS A 159 18.42 -0.86 12.81
CA HIS A 159 17.27 0.02 12.59
C HIS A 159 17.71 1.48 12.41
N GLU A 160 18.54 1.99 13.33
CA GLU A 160 19.04 3.36 13.25
C GLU A 160 19.78 3.65 11.94
N LYS A 161 20.61 2.73 11.49
CA LYS A 161 21.48 2.93 10.34
C LYS A 161 20.81 2.67 9.00
N TYR A 162 19.91 1.68 8.90
CA TYR A 162 19.40 1.19 7.62
C TYR A 162 17.89 1.40 7.41
N LEU A 163 17.10 1.58 8.47
CA LEU A 163 15.65 1.76 8.39
C LEU A 163 15.23 3.20 8.66
N LEU A 164 15.76 3.81 9.72
CA LEU A 164 15.45 5.18 10.07
C LEU A 164 15.67 6.19 8.93
N PRO A 165 16.70 6.06 8.06
CA PRO A 165 16.85 6.93 6.89
C PRO A 165 15.65 6.89 5.93
N PHE A 166 15.01 5.74 5.72
CA PHE A 166 13.80 5.66 4.90
C PHE A 166 12.60 6.28 5.61
N LEU A 167 12.40 5.96 6.89
CA LEU A 167 11.29 6.48 7.71
C LEU A 167 11.33 8.01 7.88
N THR A 168 12.54 8.59 7.87
CA THR A 168 12.73 10.04 8.11
C THR A 168 13.10 10.84 6.86
N SER A 169 13.34 10.15 5.73
CA SER A 169 13.66 10.79 4.45
C SER A 169 12.39 11.31 3.75
N GLY A 170 12.60 12.04 2.67
CA GLY A 170 11.52 12.40 1.75
C GLY A 170 11.23 11.31 0.71
N ILE A 171 11.75 10.09 0.85
CA ILE A 171 11.47 8.98 -0.06
C ILE A 171 10.02 8.53 0.16
N SER A 172 9.20 8.59 -0.88
CA SER A 172 7.81 8.11 -0.83
C SER A 172 7.66 6.72 -1.45
N HIS A 173 8.27 6.49 -2.60
CA HIS A 173 8.14 5.26 -3.37
C HIS A 173 9.28 5.13 -4.36
N PHE A 174 9.41 3.94 -4.97
CA PHE A 174 10.34 3.69 -6.07
C PHE A 174 9.78 2.60 -7.00
N VAL A 175 9.71 2.90 -8.30
CA VAL A 175 9.29 1.94 -9.32
C VAL A 175 10.45 1.02 -9.69
N LEU A 176 10.19 -0.28 -9.64
CA LEU A 176 11.14 -1.34 -9.99
C LEU A 176 10.85 -1.82 -11.41
N LYS A 177 11.87 -1.79 -12.28
CA LYS A 177 11.79 -2.21 -13.69
C LYS A 177 12.68 -3.41 -13.95
N SER A 178 12.15 -4.43 -14.61
CA SER A 178 12.88 -5.68 -14.89
C SER A 178 14.04 -5.54 -15.88
N ASN A 179 14.18 -4.39 -16.54
CA ASN A 179 15.28 -4.10 -17.47
C ASN A 179 16.55 -3.56 -16.77
N THR A 180 16.51 -3.23 -15.48
CA THR A 180 17.65 -2.79 -14.68
C THR A 180 18.14 -3.95 -13.82
N PRO A 181 19.43 -4.34 -13.88
CA PRO A 181 19.91 -5.58 -13.26
C PRO A 181 19.56 -5.73 -11.77
N TRP A 182 19.93 -4.76 -10.93
CA TRP A 182 19.64 -4.83 -9.48
C TRP A 182 18.14 -4.84 -9.15
N GLN A 183 17.33 -4.11 -9.94
CA GLN A 183 15.87 -4.10 -9.76
C GLN A 183 15.26 -5.45 -10.16
N LYS A 184 15.79 -6.07 -11.22
CA LYS A 184 15.40 -7.43 -11.62
C LYS A 184 15.71 -8.44 -10.52
N ASP A 185 16.85 -8.32 -9.84
CA ASP A 185 17.23 -9.21 -8.74
C ASP A 185 16.27 -9.04 -7.54
N VAL A 186 15.87 -7.79 -7.24
CA VAL A 186 14.84 -7.49 -6.24
C VAL A 186 13.50 -8.14 -6.64
N LEU A 187 13.02 -7.93 -7.86
CA LEU A 187 11.77 -8.51 -8.36
C LEU A 187 11.81 -10.05 -8.32
N SER A 188 12.96 -10.65 -8.66
CA SER A 188 13.15 -12.10 -8.57
C SER A 188 13.08 -12.62 -7.14
N SER A 189 13.65 -11.87 -6.19
CA SER A 189 13.57 -12.19 -4.76
C SER A 189 12.16 -12.09 -4.23
N LEU A 190 11.36 -11.10 -4.71
CA LEU A 190 9.94 -10.98 -4.38
C LEU A 190 9.12 -12.16 -4.90
N ILE A 191 9.33 -12.60 -6.14
CA ILE A 191 8.66 -13.79 -6.70
C ILE A 191 8.96 -15.02 -5.85
N ARG A 192 10.22 -15.19 -5.43
CA ARG A 192 10.61 -16.29 -4.52
C ARG A 192 9.92 -16.17 -3.16
N LEU A 193 9.81 -14.96 -2.62
CA LEU A 193 9.13 -14.69 -1.35
C LEU A 193 7.62 -15.02 -1.44
N TYR A 194 6.94 -14.64 -2.53
CA TYR A 194 5.54 -14.97 -2.77
C TYR A 194 5.32 -16.48 -2.84
N TYR A 195 6.15 -17.18 -3.60
CA TYR A 195 6.10 -18.64 -3.68
C TYR A 195 6.27 -19.30 -2.29
N LEU A 196 7.20 -18.79 -1.48
CA LEU A 196 7.40 -19.27 -0.12
C LEU A 196 6.18 -19.05 0.78
N CYS A 197 5.51 -17.90 0.66
CA CYS A 197 4.29 -17.59 1.42
C CYS A 197 3.11 -18.50 1.02
N GLU A 198 3.02 -18.88 -0.25
CA GLU A 198 1.99 -19.80 -0.75
C GLU A 198 2.28 -21.26 -0.39
N HIS A 199 3.56 -21.63 -0.23
CA HIS A 199 4.01 -22.99 0.03
C HIS A 199 4.95 -23.02 1.24
N PRO A 200 4.45 -22.71 2.45
CA PRO A 200 5.29 -22.56 3.64
C PRO A 200 5.91 -23.88 4.08
N GLY A 201 7.24 -23.92 4.15
CA GLY A 201 8.01 -25.04 4.72
C GLY A 201 8.21 -24.88 6.23
N PRO A 202 8.93 -25.80 6.88
CA PRO A 202 9.12 -25.78 8.33
C PRO A 202 9.86 -24.55 8.91
N ALA A 203 10.58 -23.82 8.08
CA ALA A 203 11.37 -22.64 8.47
C ALA A 203 11.02 -21.42 7.60
N TRP A 204 9.79 -21.34 7.09
CA TRP A 204 9.37 -20.33 6.13
C TRP A 204 9.49 -18.90 6.67
N GLU A 205 9.22 -18.68 7.97
CA GLU A 205 9.33 -17.35 8.58
C GLU A 205 10.76 -16.84 8.57
N LEU A 206 11.74 -17.73 8.84
CA LEU A 206 13.15 -17.39 8.81
C LEU A 206 13.64 -17.11 7.38
N GLU A 207 13.15 -17.89 6.42
CA GLU A 207 13.48 -17.69 5.00
C GLU A 207 12.83 -16.40 4.46
N ALA A 208 11.57 -16.11 4.83
CA ALA A 208 10.89 -14.86 4.49
C ALA A 208 11.64 -13.65 5.06
N HIS A 209 12.04 -13.70 6.34
CA HIS A 209 12.83 -12.66 6.97
C HIS A 209 14.17 -12.45 6.22
N THR A 210 14.85 -13.52 5.85
CA THR A 210 16.12 -13.45 5.12
C THR A 210 15.94 -12.79 3.75
N LEU A 211 14.90 -13.17 3.00
CA LEU A 211 14.60 -12.59 1.68
C LEU A 211 14.25 -11.11 1.79
N VAL A 212 13.43 -10.71 2.76
CA VAL A 212 13.11 -9.30 3.01
C VAL A 212 14.37 -8.50 3.35
N CYS A 213 15.26 -9.02 4.18
CA CYS A 213 16.54 -8.37 4.49
C CYS A 213 17.43 -8.21 3.25
N GLN A 214 17.48 -9.19 2.35
CA GLN A 214 18.23 -9.10 1.08
C GLN A 214 17.64 -8.04 0.15
N VAL A 215 16.31 -8.02 0.00
CA VAL A 215 15.61 -6.98 -0.76
C VAL A 215 15.91 -5.61 -0.16
N TRP A 216 15.78 -5.46 1.15
CA TRP A 216 16.04 -4.20 1.85
C TRP A 216 17.48 -3.73 1.67
N GLN A 217 18.46 -4.63 1.74
CA GLN A 217 19.87 -4.32 1.46
C GLN A 217 20.02 -3.71 0.07
N SER A 218 19.44 -4.33 -0.96
CA SER A 218 19.47 -3.82 -2.32
C SER A 218 18.83 -2.43 -2.45
N LEU A 219 17.66 -2.22 -1.85
CA LEU A 219 17.00 -0.91 -1.83
C LEU A 219 17.87 0.15 -1.14
N PHE A 220 18.50 -0.20 -0.01
CA PHE A 220 19.36 0.72 0.73
C PHE A 220 20.62 1.09 -0.05
N GLU A 221 21.26 0.15 -0.71
CA GLU A 221 22.46 0.38 -1.53
C GLU A 221 22.18 1.34 -2.69
N HIS A 222 20.97 1.26 -3.28
CA HIS A 222 20.54 2.09 -4.41
C HIS A 222 19.66 3.29 -4.02
N ARG A 223 19.54 3.61 -2.72
CA ARG A 223 18.64 4.66 -2.22
C ARG A 223 18.86 6.06 -2.83
N GLN A 224 20.03 6.31 -3.39
CA GLN A 224 20.34 7.57 -4.07
C GLN A 224 19.56 7.74 -5.40
N GLU A 225 19.08 6.64 -5.97
CA GLU A 225 18.28 6.64 -7.20
C GLU A 225 16.80 6.96 -6.90
N PHE A 226 16.39 6.92 -5.63
CA PHE A 226 15.00 7.11 -5.26
C PHE A 226 14.60 8.59 -5.32
N PRO A 227 13.44 8.91 -5.89
CA PRO A 227 12.93 10.26 -5.89
C PRO A 227 12.66 10.70 -4.44
N THR A 228 13.26 11.80 -4.04
CA THR A 228 12.97 12.41 -2.74
C THR A 228 11.77 13.35 -2.87
N MET A 229 11.04 13.56 -1.79
CA MET A 229 9.91 14.49 -1.76
C MET A 229 10.30 15.92 -2.14
N GLU A 230 11.55 16.31 -1.95
CA GLU A 230 12.06 17.61 -2.41
C GLU A 230 11.95 17.74 -3.94
N ASN A 231 12.20 16.65 -4.67
CA ASN A 231 12.05 16.59 -6.13
C ASN A 231 10.59 16.49 -6.57
N THR A 232 9.68 16.04 -5.69
CA THR A 232 8.24 15.92 -5.97
C THR A 232 7.43 17.14 -5.53
N GLY A 233 8.08 18.18 -4.96
CA GLY A 233 7.42 19.35 -4.38
C GLY A 233 6.73 19.11 -3.04
N ILE A 234 6.85 17.90 -2.49
CA ILE A 234 6.31 17.52 -1.18
C ILE A 234 7.44 17.66 -0.16
N THR A 235 7.41 18.70 0.64
CA THR A 235 8.40 18.91 1.71
C THR A 235 7.92 18.27 3.02
N ARG A 236 8.86 17.96 3.95
CA ARG A 236 8.52 17.56 5.33
C ARG A 236 7.56 18.56 6.00
N ILE A 237 7.73 19.85 5.67
CA ILE A 237 6.86 20.93 6.16
C ILE A 237 5.44 20.73 5.63
N SER A 238 5.26 20.41 4.34
CA SER A 238 3.94 20.17 3.75
C SER A 238 3.24 18.95 4.37
N GLN A 239 3.99 17.89 4.66
CA GLN A 239 3.44 16.71 5.36
C GLN A 239 3.03 17.01 6.80
N ALA A 240 3.90 17.70 7.56
CA ALA A 240 3.57 18.10 8.92
C ALA A 240 2.33 19.00 8.96
N ARG A 241 2.22 19.94 8.00
CA ARG A 241 1.04 20.80 7.83
C ARG A 241 -0.20 20.00 7.44
N PHE A 242 -0.08 19.06 6.50
CA PHE A 242 -1.18 18.17 6.12
C PHE A 242 -1.68 17.39 7.34
N LYS A 243 -0.78 16.75 8.09
CA LYS A 243 -1.13 16.02 9.33
C LYS A 243 -1.79 16.93 10.38
N GLY A 244 -1.27 18.14 10.58
CA GLY A 244 -1.88 19.11 11.50
C GLY A 244 -3.29 19.52 11.07
N MET A 245 -3.51 19.74 9.78
CA MET A 245 -4.82 20.08 9.22
C MET A 245 -5.82 18.92 9.32
N THR A 246 -5.40 17.69 9.07
CA THR A 246 -6.29 16.51 9.21
C THR A 246 -6.66 16.28 10.67
N CYS A 247 -5.72 16.36 11.62
CA CYS A 247 -6.04 16.32 13.06
C CYS A 247 -7.05 17.40 13.46
N PHE A 248 -6.86 18.64 12.98
CA PHE A 248 -7.83 19.71 13.26
C PHE A 248 -9.23 19.40 12.72
N ILE A 249 -9.33 18.86 11.50
CA ILE A 249 -10.60 18.44 10.90
C ILE A 249 -11.24 17.35 11.75
N GLU A 250 -10.51 16.33 12.15
CA GLU A 250 -10.98 15.20 12.94
C GLU A 250 -11.50 15.61 14.33
N GLU A 251 -10.85 16.57 14.98
CA GLU A 251 -11.28 17.11 16.26
C GLU A 251 -12.52 18.03 16.16
N ASN A 252 -12.71 18.67 15.00
CA ASN A 252 -13.70 19.74 14.86
C ASN A 252 -14.79 19.47 13.82
N TYR A 253 -14.83 18.29 13.16
CA TYR A 253 -15.70 17.97 12.04
C TYR A 253 -17.21 18.23 12.30
N ARG A 254 -17.67 18.13 13.54
CA ARG A 254 -19.07 18.39 13.94
C ARG A 254 -19.45 19.85 13.88
N LYS A 255 -18.46 20.75 13.95
CA LYS A 255 -18.67 22.19 13.91
C LYS A 255 -18.69 22.68 12.47
N LYS A 256 -19.22 23.86 12.27
CA LYS A 256 -19.05 24.60 11.00
C LYS A 256 -17.61 25.11 10.94
N ILE A 257 -16.77 24.40 10.21
CA ILE A 257 -15.39 24.80 9.93
C ILE A 257 -15.22 25.16 8.45
N THR A 258 -14.39 26.15 8.20
CA THR A 258 -14.09 26.68 6.87
C THR A 258 -12.68 26.30 6.42
N LEU A 259 -12.37 26.53 5.15
CA LEU A 259 -10.99 26.38 4.66
C LEU A 259 -10.02 27.33 5.39
N GLU A 260 -10.50 28.51 5.78
CA GLU A 260 -9.74 29.46 6.59
C GLU A 260 -9.35 28.89 7.95
N ASP A 261 -10.30 28.26 8.65
CA ASP A 261 -10.06 27.67 9.98
C ASP A 261 -9.06 26.51 9.88
N ILE A 262 -9.20 25.68 8.85
CA ILE A 262 -8.26 24.58 8.58
C ILE A 262 -6.87 25.10 8.27
N ALA A 263 -6.74 26.12 7.44
CA ALA A 263 -5.45 26.72 7.11
C ALA A 263 -4.81 27.41 8.32
N ALA A 264 -5.61 28.12 9.13
CA ALA A 264 -5.18 28.80 10.34
C ALA A 264 -4.67 27.84 11.41
N SER A 265 -5.20 26.61 11.49
CA SER A 265 -4.79 25.61 12.48
C SER A 265 -3.30 25.25 12.40
N VAL A 266 -2.68 25.42 11.23
CA VAL A 266 -1.25 25.18 11.00
C VAL A 266 -0.49 26.45 10.55
N GLY A 267 -1.11 27.62 10.73
CA GLY A 267 -0.48 28.92 10.46
C GLY A 267 -0.17 29.20 9.00
N VAL A 268 -1.01 28.74 8.05
CA VAL A 268 -0.79 28.94 6.61
C VAL A 268 -1.96 29.66 5.93
N SER A 269 -1.72 30.17 4.72
CA SER A 269 -2.78 30.70 3.86
C SER A 269 -3.65 29.58 3.28
N LYS A 270 -4.89 29.92 2.86
CA LYS A 270 -5.76 28.97 2.13
C LYS A 270 -5.08 28.33 0.91
N ARG A 271 -4.34 29.13 0.14
CA ARG A 271 -3.61 28.64 -1.04
C ARG A 271 -2.56 27.61 -0.64
N GLU A 272 -1.84 27.85 0.43
CA GLU A 272 -0.84 26.92 0.94
C GLU A 272 -1.48 25.66 1.54
N ALA A 273 -2.60 25.79 2.25
CA ALA A 273 -3.38 24.64 2.72
C ALA A 273 -3.85 23.75 1.56
N LEU A 274 -4.42 24.32 0.51
CA LEU A 274 -4.81 23.59 -0.71
C LEU A 274 -3.58 22.91 -1.34
N ARG A 275 -2.43 23.60 -1.41
CA ARG A 275 -1.20 23.04 -1.94
C ARG A 275 -0.70 21.86 -1.11
N CYS A 276 -0.69 21.98 0.21
CA CYS A 276 -0.28 20.88 1.11
C CYS A 276 -1.19 19.65 0.97
N PHE A 277 -2.51 19.87 0.88
CA PHE A 277 -3.46 18.78 0.62
C PHE A 277 -3.22 18.14 -0.75
N HIS A 278 -3.15 18.93 -1.81
CA HIS A 278 -2.90 18.42 -3.17
C HIS A 278 -1.58 17.65 -3.32
N CYS A 279 -0.57 18.02 -2.53
CA CYS A 279 0.69 17.29 -2.52
C CYS A 279 0.61 15.95 -1.76
N SER A 280 -0.32 15.81 -0.83
CA SER A 280 -0.45 14.63 0.04
C SER A 280 -1.57 13.70 -0.41
N VAL A 281 -2.73 14.27 -0.81
CA VAL A 281 -3.91 13.52 -1.25
C VAL A 281 -4.58 14.26 -2.41
N PRO A 282 -5.26 13.56 -3.33
CA PRO A 282 -5.98 14.19 -4.45
C PRO A 282 -7.34 14.77 -4.01
N LEU A 283 -7.41 15.31 -2.82
CA LEU A 283 -8.59 15.91 -2.21
C LEU A 283 -8.29 17.32 -1.76
N SER A 284 -9.27 18.19 -1.82
CA SER A 284 -9.22 19.46 -1.09
C SER A 284 -9.50 19.24 0.41
N PRO A 285 -9.11 20.17 1.30
CA PRO A 285 -9.45 20.09 2.73
C PRO A 285 -10.95 19.93 2.99
N MET A 286 -11.81 20.56 2.19
CA MET A 286 -13.25 20.49 2.34
C MET A 286 -13.84 19.17 1.83
N GLU A 287 -13.25 18.56 0.80
CA GLU A 287 -13.61 17.21 0.37
C GLU A 287 -13.21 16.18 1.41
N TYR A 288 -12.03 16.31 2.00
CA TYR A 288 -11.58 15.47 3.12
C TYR A 288 -12.54 15.59 4.32
N LEU A 289 -12.89 16.81 4.74
CA LEU A 289 -13.88 17.04 5.79
C LEU A 289 -15.21 16.35 5.50
N ASN A 290 -15.70 16.45 4.26
CA ASN A 290 -16.98 15.82 3.88
C ASN A 290 -16.87 14.28 3.90
N LYS A 291 -15.78 13.71 3.41
CA LYS A 291 -15.53 12.26 3.52
C LYS A 291 -15.50 11.83 4.98
N TYR A 292 -14.73 12.51 5.82
CA TYR A 292 -14.68 12.22 7.25
C TYR A 292 -16.06 12.20 7.90
N ARG A 293 -16.88 13.24 7.67
CA ARG A 293 -18.27 13.33 8.18
C ARG A 293 -19.11 12.15 7.71
N LEU A 294 -18.99 11.76 6.44
CA LEU A 294 -19.74 10.64 5.86
C LEU A 294 -19.37 9.31 6.51
N HIS A 295 -18.08 9.07 6.78
CA HIS A 295 -17.62 7.86 7.49
C HIS A 295 -18.13 7.83 8.95
N GLN A 296 -18.14 8.97 9.66
CA GLN A 296 -18.73 9.04 10.99
C GLN A 296 -20.24 8.74 10.95
N ALA A 297 -20.95 9.28 9.96
CA ALA A 297 -22.37 9.00 9.76
C ALA A 297 -22.63 7.52 9.44
N TRP A 298 -21.78 6.90 8.61
CA TRP A 298 -21.83 5.46 8.32
C TRP A 298 -21.80 4.62 9.58
N LYS A 299 -20.86 4.89 10.49
CA LYS A 299 -20.76 4.20 11.80
C LYS A 299 -22.00 4.42 12.65
N LEU A 300 -22.47 5.66 12.77
CA LEU A 300 -23.67 5.99 13.57
C LEU A 300 -24.95 5.34 13.04
N LEU A 301 -25.06 5.16 11.71
CA LEU A 301 -26.21 4.48 11.11
C LEU A 301 -26.28 2.99 11.48
N LEU A 302 -25.13 2.33 11.72
CA LEU A 302 -25.05 0.93 12.13
C LEU A 302 -25.28 0.74 13.63
N HIS A 303 -24.73 1.64 14.45
CA HIS A 303 -24.61 1.44 15.89
C HIS A 303 -25.63 2.24 16.72
N THR A 304 -26.52 3.03 16.08
CA THR A 304 -27.50 3.84 16.80
C THR A 304 -28.86 3.85 16.11
N ASP A 305 -29.94 4.10 16.90
CA ASP A 305 -31.28 4.28 16.37
C ASP A 305 -31.65 5.76 16.08
N ARG A 306 -30.68 6.67 16.09
CA ARG A 306 -30.86 8.09 15.74
C ARG A 306 -31.48 8.25 14.37
N SER A 307 -32.30 9.29 14.15
CA SER A 307 -32.84 9.58 12.84
C SER A 307 -31.73 9.93 11.83
N ILE A 308 -32.00 9.74 10.55
CA ILE A 308 -31.02 10.11 9.48
C ILE A 308 -30.73 11.61 9.53
N THR A 309 -31.74 12.44 9.80
CA THR A 309 -31.58 13.88 9.95
C THR A 309 -30.70 14.23 11.15
N ASP A 310 -30.94 13.60 12.32
CA ASP A 310 -30.13 13.80 13.52
C ASP A 310 -28.67 13.35 13.30
N ILE A 311 -28.43 12.26 12.59
CA ILE A 311 -27.08 11.81 12.22
C ILE A 311 -26.40 12.82 11.29
N ALA A 312 -27.10 13.33 10.27
CA ALA A 312 -26.55 14.34 9.38
C ALA A 312 -26.13 15.60 10.16
N GLU A 313 -27.01 16.12 11.01
CA GLU A 313 -26.71 17.28 11.88
C GLU A 313 -25.57 16.99 12.85
N HIS A 314 -25.60 15.84 13.53
CA HIS A 314 -24.58 15.44 14.50
C HIS A 314 -23.19 15.26 13.85
N THR A 315 -23.13 14.92 12.58
CA THR A 315 -21.88 14.80 11.83
C THR A 315 -21.49 16.10 11.09
N GLY A 316 -22.20 17.19 11.34
CA GLY A 316 -21.84 18.53 10.87
C GLY A 316 -22.38 18.92 9.48
N PHE A 317 -23.36 18.17 8.94
CA PHE A 317 -24.04 18.57 7.71
C PHE A 317 -25.18 19.52 8.04
N GLU A 318 -25.21 20.68 7.36
CA GLU A 318 -26.28 21.68 7.50
C GLU A 318 -27.56 21.30 6.72
N SER A 319 -27.48 20.37 5.79
CA SER A 319 -28.59 19.95 4.93
C SER A 319 -28.61 18.44 4.78
N THR A 320 -29.70 17.82 5.20
CA THR A 320 -29.94 16.37 5.03
C THR A 320 -29.96 15.97 3.55
N SER A 321 -30.53 16.81 2.67
CA SER A 321 -30.53 16.53 1.22
C SER A 321 -29.12 16.56 0.61
N TYR A 322 -28.23 17.44 1.10
CA TYR A 322 -26.83 17.46 0.69
C TYR A 322 -26.10 16.22 1.23
N PHE A 323 -26.32 15.87 2.49
CA PHE A 323 -25.83 14.64 3.10
C PHE A 323 -26.23 13.40 2.31
N ASP A 324 -27.52 13.20 2.04
CA ASP A 324 -28.02 12.02 1.31
C ASP A 324 -27.38 11.88 -0.06
N ARG A 325 -27.21 12.99 -0.80
CA ARG A 325 -26.56 13.00 -2.10
C ARG A 325 -25.09 12.60 -2.01
N LEU A 326 -24.35 13.18 -1.06
CA LEU A 326 -22.94 12.85 -0.84
C LEU A 326 -22.77 11.41 -0.36
N PHE A 327 -23.59 10.95 0.57
CA PHE A 327 -23.56 9.60 1.09
C PHE A 327 -23.81 8.56 0.00
N LYS A 328 -24.83 8.78 -0.85
CA LYS A 328 -25.09 7.89 -2.00
C LYS A 328 -23.95 7.91 -3.01
N ARG A 329 -23.30 9.05 -3.23
CA ARG A 329 -22.14 9.15 -4.14
C ARG A 329 -20.93 8.39 -3.60
N GLU A 330 -20.65 8.50 -2.29
CA GLU A 330 -19.49 7.88 -1.64
C GLU A 330 -19.64 6.37 -1.46
N PHE A 331 -20.84 5.92 -1.03
CA PHE A 331 -21.06 4.53 -0.66
C PHE A 331 -21.96 3.76 -1.63
N HIS A 332 -22.40 4.35 -2.74
CA HIS A 332 -23.30 3.76 -3.74
C HIS A 332 -24.63 3.23 -3.19
N ILE A 333 -24.92 3.49 -1.91
CA ILE A 333 -26.12 3.10 -1.19
C ILE A 333 -26.70 4.30 -0.43
N THR A 334 -28.02 4.34 -0.25
CA THR A 334 -28.61 5.42 0.56
C THR A 334 -28.47 5.16 2.06
N PRO A 335 -28.42 6.19 2.93
CA PRO A 335 -28.35 6.03 4.39
C PRO A 335 -29.44 5.09 4.92
N ARG A 336 -30.67 5.19 4.39
CA ARG A 336 -31.79 4.34 4.78
C ARG A 336 -31.59 2.87 4.41
N LYS A 337 -31.07 2.59 3.21
CA LYS A 337 -30.74 1.24 2.77
C LYS A 337 -29.63 0.63 3.62
N HIS A 338 -28.59 1.42 3.90
CA HIS A 338 -27.48 1.00 4.74
C HIS A 338 -27.93 0.58 6.14
N ARG A 339 -28.75 1.38 6.82
CA ARG A 339 -29.33 1.04 8.13
C ARG A 339 -30.14 -0.25 8.11
N ASN A 340 -30.93 -0.47 7.04
CA ASN A 340 -31.80 -1.63 6.96
C ASN A 340 -31.04 -2.92 6.66
N SER A 341 -29.90 -2.87 6.00
CA SER A 341 -29.07 -4.05 5.73
C SER A 341 -28.46 -4.62 7.00
N SER A 342 -28.13 -3.78 8.00
CA SER A 342 -27.59 -4.23 9.27
C SER A 342 -28.63 -4.78 10.27
N LYS A 343 -29.92 -4.48 10.06
CA LYS A 343 -31.01 -5.02 10.92
C LYS A 343 -31.52 -6.39 10.45
N ASN A 344 -31.08 -6.84 9.27
CA ASN A 344 -31.48 -8.11 8.67
C ASN A 344 -30.33 -9.16 8.66
N SER A 345 -29.17 -8.84 9.23
CA SER A 345 -28.04 -9.73 9.50
C SER A 345 -27.94 -10.01 11.01
#